data_109f196ce8e9da38dd8eb5f6640f0367
#
_entry.id   109f196ce8e9da38dd8eb5f6640f0367
#
_cell.length_a   1.000
_cell.length_b   1.000
_cell.length_c   1.000
_cell.angle_alpha   90.00
_cell.angle_beta   90.00
_cell.angle_gamma   90.00
#
_symmetry.space_group_name_H-M   'P 1'
#
loop_
_entity.id
_entity.type
_entity.pdbx_description
1 polymer ?
#
loop_
_entity_poly.entity_id
_entity_poly.type
_entity_poly.pdbx_seq_one_letter_code
_entity_poly.pdbx_strand_id
1 'polypeptide(L)'
;MLRSLAFILALLLGGCSLLPEVKDETIGWSANRLYSAAKEAMGDGSYDKAVKYFEILEARYPYGRYAQQAQIEIAYAYHKASEPANAIAAADRFIKLHPNHPNVDYMYY
;
A
#
# COMPACT_ATOMS: atom_id res chain seq x y z
N MET A 1 27.45 41.37 -3.63
CA MET A 1 26.06 40.93 -3.92
C MET A 1 26.00 39.62 -4.70
N LEU A 2 26.72 39.47 -5.80
CA LEU A 2 26.73 38.23 -6.59
C LEU A 2 27.30 37.02 -5.84
N ARG A 3 28.23 37.20 -4.90
CA ARG A 3 28.79 36.11 -4.08
C ARG A 3 27.80 35.57 -3.08
N SER A 4 26.94 36.39 -2.49
CA SER A 4 25.92 35.98 -1.52
C SER A 4 24.78 35.23 -2.20
N LEU A 5 24.44 35.62 -3.44
CA LEU A 5 23.40 34.94 -4.24
C LEU A 5 23.85 33.55 -4.65
N ALA A 6 25.14 33.35 -5.00
CA ALA A 6 25.70 32.05 -5.34
C ALA A 6 25.72 31.10 -4.14
N PHE A 7 25.95 31.61 -2.92
CA PHE A 7 25.91 30.82 -1.67
C PHE A 7 24.50 30.37 -1.34
N ILE A 8 23.51 31.22 -1.52
CA ILE A 8 22.11 30.93 -1.29
C ILE A 8 21.61 29.86 -2.29
N LEU A 9 22.02 29.99 -3.55
CA LEU A 9 21.67 29.06 -4.61
C LEU A 9 22.29 27.66 -4.37
N ALA A 10 23.54 27.62 -3.88
CA ALA A 10 24.21 26.38 -3.54
C ALA A 10 23.56 25.66 -2.35
N LEU A 11 23.03 26.40 -1.37
CA LEU A 11 22.28 25.85 -0.25
C LEU A 11 20.94 25.26 -0.67
N LEU A 12 20.28 25.84 -1.68
CA LEU A 12 19.02 25.34 -2.21
C LEU A 12 19.20 24.04 -3.01
N LEU A 13 20.33 23.87 -3.68
CA LEU A 13 20.67 22.67 -4.44
C LEU A 13 21.11 21.49 -3.53
N GLY A 14 21.66 21.78 -2.37
CA GLY A 14 22.05 20.76 -1.38
C GLY A 14 20.89 20.20 -0.55
N GLY A 15 19.72 20.85 -0.56
CA GLY A 15 18.57 20.47 0.26
C GLY A 15 17.93 19.13 -0.13
N CYS A 16 18.03 18.73 -1.40
CA CYS A 16 17.47 17.47 -1.89
C CYS A 16 18.24 16.23 -1.44
N SER A 17 19.51 16.36 -1.08
CA SER A 17 20.35 15.25 -0.62
C SER A 17 20.24 14.97 0.88
N LEU A 18 19.53 15.82 1.62
CA LEU A 18 19.29 15.67 3.07
C LEU A 18 17.98 14.93 3.40
N LEU A 19 17.12 14.71 2.40
CA LEU A 19 15.92 13.91 2.59
C LEU A 19 16.32 12.43 2.66
N PRO A 20 15.93 11.70 3.74
CA PRO A 20 16.22 10.28 3.81
C PRO A 20 15.56 9.59 2.62
N GLU A 21 16.34 8.89 1.82
CA GLU A 21 15.80 8.00 0.81
C GLU A 21 14.98 6.93 1.53
N VAL A 22 13.68 6.89 1.25
CA VAL A 22 12.82 5.79 1.70
C VAL A 22 13.26 4.57 0.89
N LYS A 23 14.13 3.76 1.48
CA LYS A 23 14.50 2.48 0.87
C LYS A 23 13.26 1.61 0.82
N ASP A 24 12.84 1.27 -0.39
CA ASP A 24 11.79 0.28 -0.59
C ASP A 24 12.38 -1.09 -0.30
N GLU A 25 12.12 -1.61 0.90
CA GLU A 25 12.56 -2.93 1.34
C GLU A 25 11.96 -4.05 0.49
N THR A 26 10.88 -3.77 -0.25
CA THR A 26 10.15 -4.75 -1.03
C THR A 26 10.65 -4.91 -2.47
N ILE A 27 11.74 -4.21 -2.84
CA ILE A 27 12.32 -4.33 -4.18
C ILE A 27 12.70 -5.80 -4.44
N GLY A 28 12.20 -6.34 -5.56
CA GLY A 28 12.47 -7.72 -5.94
C GLY A 28 11.65 -8.79 -5.24
N TRP A 29 10.73 -8.40 -4.34
CA TRP A 29 9.86 -9.38 -3.69
C TRP A 29 8.83 -9.93 -4.67
N SER A 30 8.61 -11.25 -4.62
CA SER A 30 7.54 -11.92 -5.37
C SER A 30 6.17 -11.57 -4.80
N ALA A 31 5.11 -11.84 -5.58
CA ALA A 31 3.73 -11.69 -5.12
C ALA A 31 3.46 -12.51 -3.86
N ASN A 32 3.95 -13.76 -3.83
CA ASN A 32 3.83 -14.64 -2.66
C ASN A 32 4.50 -14.03 -1.42
N ARG A 33 5.71 -13.49 -1.57
CA ARG A 33 6.43 -12.88 -0.45
C ARG A 33 5.71 -11.63 0.08
N LEU A 34 5.21 -10.77 -0.80
CA LEU A 34 4.42 -9.60 -0.42
C LEU A 34 3.15 -10.01 0.32
N TYR A 35 2.45 -11.00 -0.20
CA TYR A 35 1.24 -11.53 0.42
C TYR A 35 1.53 -12.09 1.82
N SER A 36 2.56 -12.91 1.95
CA SER A 36 2.95 -13.51 3.24
C SER A 36 3.34 -12.46 4.27
N ALA A 37 4.12 -11.44 3.86
CA ALA A 37 4.52 -10.34 4.74
C ALA A 37 3.30 -9.51 5.20
N ALA A 38 2.36 -9.28 4.31
CA ALA A 38 1.11 -8.59 4.64
C ALA A 38 0.26 -9.38 5.62
N LYS A 39 0.13 -10.69 5.41
CA LYS A 39 -0.61 -11.58 6.34
C LYS A 39 0.05 -11.64 7.72
N GLU A 40 1.37 -11.66 7.77
CA GLU A 40 2.12 -11.60 9.03
C GLU A 40 1.84 -10.28 9.76
N ALA A 41 1.88 -9.17 9.05
CA ALA A 41 1.54 -7.86 9.63
C ALA A 41 0.09 -7.81 10.15
N MET A 42 -0.85 -8.45 9.46
CA MET A 42 -2.24 -8.62 9.94
C MET A 42 -2.28 -9.37 11.27
N GLY A 43 -1.55 -10.47 11.37
CA GLY A 43 -1.48 -11.29 12.59
C GLY A 43 -0.88 -10.54 13.77
N ASP A 44 0.03 -9.60 13.51
CA ASP A 44 0.66 -8.77 14.52
C ASP A 44 -0.18 -7.54 14.92
N GLY A 45 -1.32 -7.32 14.27
CA GLY A 45 -2.13 -6.12 14.48
C GLY A 45 -1.57 -4.86 13.80
N SER A 46 -0.57 -5.00 12.95
CA SER A 46 0.04 -3.90 12.18
C SER A 46 -0.74 -3.68 10.87
N TYR A 47 -1.98 -3.22 10.99
CA TYR A 47 -2.90 -3.13 9.86
C TYR A 47 -2.45 -2.13 8.80
N ASP A 48 -1.87 -1.00 9.19
CA ASP A 48 -1.34 -0.01 8.23
C ASP A 48 -0.21 -0.60 7.38
N LYS A 49 0.67 -1.38 8.01
CA LYS A 49 1.75 -2.07 7.33
C LYS A 49 1.22 -3.16 6.39
N ALA A 50 0.20 -3.90 6.84
CA ALA A 50 -0.47 -4.91 6.02
C ALA A 50 -1.08 -4.29 4.76
N VAL A 51 -1.84 -3.21 4.90
CA VAL A 51 -2.43 -2.46 3.78
C VAL A 51 -1.35 -2.02 2.81
N LYS A 52 -0.24 -1.47 3.30
CA LYS A 52 0.88 -1.03 2.47
C LYS A 52 1.45 -2.17 1.62
N TYR A 53 1.69 -3.34 2.21
CA TYR A 53 2.21 -4.50 1.47
C TYR A 53 1.20 -5.03 0.45
N PHE A 54 -0.09 -5.07 0.80
CA PHE A 54 -1.13 -5.48 -0.14
C PHE A 54 -1.27 -4.50 -1.31
N GLU A 55 -1.17 -3.20 -1.07
CA GLU A 55 -1.20 -2.18 -2.11
C GLU A 55 0.00 -2.29 -3.06
N ILE A 56 1.19 -2.55 -2.53
CA ILE A 56 2.39 -2.80 -3.34
C ILE A 56 2.20 -4.04 -4.21
N LEU A 57 1.66 -5.11 -3.63
CA LEU A 57 1.36 -6.35 -4.36
C LEU A 57 0.41 -6.08 -5.52
N GLU A 58 -0.69 -5.38 -5.26
CA GLU A 58 -1.69 -5.04 -6.27
C GLU A 58 -1.09 -4.19 -7.41
N ALA A 59 -0.22 -3.23 -7.07
CA ALA A 59 0.41 -2.35 -8.03
C ALA A 59 1.43 -3.07 -8.92
N ARG A 60 2.21 -4.00 -8.37
CA ARG A 60 3.25 -4.72 -9.10
C ARG A 60 2.73 -5.95 -9.85
N TYR A 61 1.73 -6.61 -9.33
CA TYR A 61 1.19 -7.87 -9.86
C TYR A 61 -0.34 -7.78 -10.03
N PRO A 62 -0.84 -6.86 -10.88
CA PRO A 62 -2.27 -6.52 -10.92
C PRO A 62 -3.17 -7.61 -11.48
N TYR A 63 -2.63 -8.59 -12.21
CA TYR A 63 -3.41 -9.61 -12.91
C TYR A 63 -3.35 -10.98 -12.27
N GLY A 64 -2.75 -11.10 -11.10
CA GLY A 64 -2.61 -12.37 -10.42
C GLY A 64 -3.75 -12.69 -9.46
N ARG A 65 -3.84 -13.95 -9.06
CA ARG A 65 -4.76 -14.42 -8.03
C ARG A 65 -4.54 -13.66 -6.71
N TYR A 66 -3.28 -13.36 -6.39
CA TYR A 66 -2.94 -12.63 -5.17
C TYR A 66 -3.45 -11.19 -5.17
N ALA A 67 -3.54 -10.54 -6.33
CA ALA A 67 -4.02 -9.16 -6.42
C ALA A 67 -5.49 -9.06 -6.00
N GLN A 68 -6.34 -9.98 -6.45
CA GLN A 68 -7.74 -10.03 -6.06
C GLN A 68 -7.89 -10.31 -4.57
N GLN A 69 -7.14 -11.27 -4.06
CA GLN A 69 -7.15 -11.60 -2.64
C GLN A 69 -6.63 -10.43 -1.79
N ALA A 70 -5.60 -9.72 -2.27
CA ALA A 70 -5.07 -8.53 -1.60
C ALA A 70 -6.13 -7.44 -1.46
N GLN A 71 -6.96 -7.22 -2.46
CA GLN A 71 -8.05 -6.25 -2.39
C GLN A 71 -9.07 -6.59 -1.30
N ILE A 72 -9.41 -7.86 -1.16
CA ILE A 72 -10.29 -8.36 -0.09
C ILE A 72 -9.64 -8.12 1.28
N GLU A 73 -8.38 -8.47 1.41
CA GLU A 73 -7.63 -8.34 2.66
C GLU A 73 -7.45 -6.87 3.07
N ILE A 74 -7.30 -5.95 2.12
CA ILE A 74 -7.23 -4.51 2.40
C ILE A 74 -8.52 -4.04 3.07
N ALA A 75 -9.67 -4.40 2.54
CA ALA A 75 -10.97 -4.06 3.14
C ALA A 75 -11.07 -4.62 4.57
N TYR A 76 -10.66 -5.86 4.77
CA TYR A 76 -10.64 -6.50 6.08
C TYR A 76 -9.67 -5.78 7.04
N ALA A 77 -8.48 -5.40 6.57
CA ALA A 77 -7.50 -4.70 7.38
C ALA A 77 -8.04 -3.35 7.88
N TYR A 78 -8.70 -2.59 7.02
CA TYR A 78 -9.33 -1.33 7.42
C TYR A 78 -10.45 -1.55 8.43
N HIS A 79 -11.24 -2.61 8.25
CA HIS A 79 -12.28 -2.97 9.21
C HIS A 79 -11.68 -3.27 10.59
N LYS A 80 -10.62 -4.07 10.63
CA LYS A 80 -9.91 -4.43 11.88
C LYS A 80 -9.25 -3.21 12.53
N ALA A 81 -8.77 -2.26 11.74
CA ALA A 81 -8.17 -1.02 12.22
C ALA A 81 -9.20 0.01 12.69
N SER A 82 -10.48 -0.31 12.66
CA SER A 82 -11.59 0.60 12.99
C SER A 82 -11.64 1.83 12.08
N GLU A 83 -11.37 1.64 10.81
CA GLU A 83 -11.45 2.66 9.76
C GLU A 83 -12.59 2.33 8.79
N PRO A 84 -13.87 2.50 9.21
CA PRO A 84 -15.02 2.01 8.45
C PRO A 84 -15.18 2.69 7.09
N ALA A 85 -14.88 3.97 6.98
CA ALA A 85 -14.97 4.69 5.70
C ALA A 85 -14.01 4.10 4.65
N ASN A 86 -12.77 3.80 5.05
CA ASN A 86 -11.77 3.18 4.18
C ASN A 86 -12.14 1.73 3.85
N ALA A 87 -12.69 1.00 4.81
CA ALA A 87 -13.16 -0.38 4.59
C ALA A 87 -14.29 -0.42 3.57
N ILE A 88 -15.27 0.46 3.68
CA ILE A 88 -16.39 0.56 2.73
C ILE A 88 -15.90 0.93 1.33
N ALA A 89 -14.99 1.90 1.22
CA ALA A 89 -14.42 2.32 -0.06
C ALA A 89 -13.66 1.18 -0.74
N ALA A 90 -12.86 0.43 0.01
CA ALA A 90 -12.11 -0.72 -0.51
C ALA A 90 -13.06 -1.86 -0.93
N ALA A 91 -14.07 -2.15 -0.16
CA ALA A 91 -15.08 -3.16 -0.48
C ALA A 91 -15.88 -2.79 -1.74
N ASP A 92 -16.32 -1.54 -1.84
CA ASP A 92 -17.05 -1.03 -3.00
C ASP A 92 -16.22 -1.13 -4.28
N ARG A 93 -14.95 -0.76 -4.22
CA ARG A 93 -14.03 -0.89 -5.33
C ARG A 93 -13.90 -2.35 -5.79
N PHE A 94 -13.75 -3.29 -4.86
CA PHE A 94 -13.66 -4.72 -5.17
C PHE A 94 -14.93 -5.23 -5.87
N ILE A 95 -16.10 -4.89 -5.34
CA ILE A 95 -17.39 -5.29 -5.91
C ILE A 95 -17.54 -4.80 -7.35
N LYS A 96 -17.15 -3.55 -7.61
CA LYS A 96 -17.24 -2.95 -8.96
C LYS A 96 -16.26 -3.59 -9.94
N LEU A 97 -15.06 -3.95 -9.48
CA LEU A 97 -14.02 -4.56 -10.33
C LEU A 97 -14.25 -6.05 -10.56
N HIS A 98 -14.85 -6.75 -9.60
CA HIS A 98 -14.99 -8.20 -9.62
C HIS A 98 -16.40 -8.65 -9.17
N PRO A 99 -17.47 -8.25 -9.92
CA PRO A 99 -18.84 -8.51 -9.48
C PRO A 99 -19.21 -10.00 -9.43
N ASN A 100 -18.49 -10.85 -10.14
CA ASN A 100 -18.72 -12.29 -10.18
C ASN A 100 -17.75 -13.10 -9.32
N HIS A 101 -16.93 -12.43 -8.50
CA HIS A 101 -15.98 -13.14 -7.63
C HIS A 101 -16.75 -13.91 -6.54
N PRO A 102 -16.30 -15.14 -6.17
CA PRO A 102 -16.97 -15.94 -5.14
C PRO A 102 -17.11 -15.25 -3.78
N ASN A 103 -16.22 -14.34 -3.45
CA ASN A 103 -16.19 -13.61 -2.17
C ASN A 103 -16.91 -12.26 -2.21
N VAL A 104 -17.63 -11.97 -3.30
CA VAL A 104 -18.35 -10.69 -3.42
C VAL A 104 -19.38 -10.52 -2.30
N ASP A 105 -20.07 -11.58 -1.91
CA ASP A 105 -21.04 -11.53 -0.82
C ASP A 105 -20.40 -11.09 0.50
N TYR A 106 -19.21 -11.56 0.79
CA TYR A 106 -18.45 -11.16 1.96
C TYR A 106 -18.19 -9.64 1.99
N MET A 107 -17.95 -9.05 0.82
CA MET A 107 -17.62 -7.62 0.72
C MET A 107 -18.82 -6.71 0.96
N TYR A 108 -20.05 -7.22 0.90
CA TYR A 108 -21.26 -6.46 1.26
C TYR A 108 -21.46 -6.34 2.77
N TYR A 109 -20.77 -7.12 3.57
CA TYR A 109 -20.83 -7.08 5.02
C TYR A 109 -19.61 -6.37 5.61
#